data_5207b52daf3bcfaf7d9c5f35085dd974
#
_entry.id   5207b52daf3bcfaf7d9c5f35085dd974
#
_cell.length_a   1.000
_cell.length_b   1.000
_cell.length_c   1.000
_cell.angle_alpha   90.00
_cell.angle_beta   90.00
_cell.angle_gamma   90.00
#
_symmetry.space_group_name_H-M   'P 1'
#
loop_
_entity.id
_entity.type
_entity.pdbx_description
1 polymer ?
#
loop_
_entity_poly.entity_id
_entity_poly.type
_entity_poly.pdbx_seq_one_letter_code
_entity_poly.pdbx_strand_id
1 'polypeptide(L)'
;EGLTQFHPYDFQETLIKRFHENRFNICKMPRQTGKSTTSVSYLLHYAVFNDSTNIGLLANKAATARDLLGRLQTAYENLPKWMQQGIISWNKGSLELENGSKILAASTAASAVRGMSFNILFLDEFAFVPNHIADSFFASVYPTITSGKSTKVIIVSTPHGMNHFYRLWHDAEKGKNEYTPTDVHWSEVPG
;
A
#
# COMPACT_ATOMS: atom_id res chain seq x y z
N GLU A 1 9.18 3.95 23.75
CA GLU A 1 10.23 3.10 23.15
C GLU A 1 10.77 3.83 21.92
N GLY A 2 12.12 3.89 21.79
CA GLY A 2 12.78 4.58 20.68
C GLY A 2 12.70 3.82 19.36
N LEU A 3 13.32 4.37 18.30
CA LEU A 3 13.44 3.71 17.01
C LEU A 3 14.24 2.41 17.17
N THR A 4 13.67 1.32 16.69
CA THR A 4 14.30 0.00 16.66
C THR A 4 14.48 -0.46 15.24
N GLN A 5 15.49 -1.28 14.98
CA GLN A 5 15.71 -1.88 13.68
C GLN A 5 14.54 -2.82 13.37
N PHE A 6 13.99 -2.71 12.15
CA PHE A 6 12.93 -3.60 11.69
C PHE A 6 13.52 -4.94 11.28
N HIS A 7 13.10 -5.99 11.98
CA HIS A 7 13.38 -7.37 11.64
C HIS A 7 12.05 -8.03 11.28
N PRO A 8 11.81 -8.38 10.00
CA PRO A 8 10.54 -8.95 9.60
C PRO A 8 10.37 -10.34 10.19
N TYR A 9 9.14 -10.65 10.58
CA TYR A 9 8.73 -12.03 10.88
C TYR A 9 8.53 -12.83 9.60
N ASP A 10 8.52 -14.15 9.68
CA ASP A 10 8.39 -15.05 8.51
C ASP A 10 7.15 -14.73 7.64
N PHE A 11 6.01 -14.42 8.28
CA PHE A 11 4.81 -14.04 7.54
C PHE A 11 4.95 -12.68 6.84
N GLN A 12 5.72 -11.74 7.40
CA GLN A 12 5.99 -10.43 6.80
C GLN A 12 6.95 -10.57 5.61
N GLU A 13 7.95 -11.43 5.70
CA GLU A 13 8.81 -11.76 4.56
C GLU A 13 8.00 -12.39 3.42
N THR A 14 7.11 -13.33 3.75
CA THR A 14 6.20 -13.94 2.78
C THR A 14 5.31 -12.89 2.12
N LEU A 15 4.78 -11.93 2.90
CA LEU A 15 3.96 -10.85 2.39
C LEU A 15 4.73 -9.96 1.42
N ILE A 16 5.95 -9.57 1.76
CA ILE A 16 6.84 -8.75 0.90
C ILE A 16 7.13 -9.49 -0.41
N LYS A 17 7.44 -10.79 -0.37
CA LYS A 17 7.64 -11.60 -1.58
C LYS A 17 6.40 -11.62 -2.47
N ARG A 18 5.21 -11.80 -1.89
CA ARG A 18 3.94 -11.78 -2.63
C ARG A 18 3.67 -10.41 -3.26
N PHE A 19 3.94 -9.30 -2.56
CA PHE A 19 3.85 -7.96 -3.14
C PHE A 19 4.77 -7.79 -4.34
N HIS A 20 5.96 -8.36 -4.28
CA HIS A 20 6.94 -8.25 -5.35
C HIS A 20 6.58 -9.12 -6.56
N GLU A 21 6.19 -10.37 -6.34
CA GLU A 21 5.97 -11.37 -7.38
C GLU A 21 4.62 -11.21 -8.09
N ASN A 22 3.59 -10.68 -7.42
CA ASN A 22 2.25 -10.59 -7.96
C ASN A 22 1.86 -9.15 -8.28
N ARG A 23 1.13 -8.99 -9.39
CA ARG A 23 0.61 -7.70 -9.81
C ARG A 23 -0.53 -7.20 -8.93
N PHE A 24 -1.45 -8.08 -8.55
CA PHE A 24 -2.62 -7.78 -7.75
C PHE A 24 -2.60 -8.59 -6.45
N ASN A 25 -2.60 -7.90 -5.32
CA ASN A 25 -2.60 -8.50 -4.00
C ASN A 25 -3.77 -8.01 -3.17
N ILE A 26 -4.45 -8.92 -2.49
CA ILE A 26 -5.43 -8.62 -1.48
C ILE A 26 -5.09 -9.35 -0.17
N CYS A 27 -4.89 -8.60 0.90
CA CYS A 27 -4.39 -9.12 2.16
C CYS A 27 -5.40 -8.87 3.29
N LYS A 28 -5.84 -9.95 3.92
CA LYS A 28 -6.67 -9.93 5.11
C LYS A 28 -5.77 -10.16 6.32
N MET A 29 -5.69 -9.17 7.20
CA MET A 29 -4.74 -9.18 8.33
C MET A 29 -5.42 -8.65 9.61
N PRO A 30 -5.13 -9.25 10.78
CA PRO A 30 -5.61 -8.71 12.05
C PRO A 30 -4.99 -7.33 12.35
N ARG A 31 -5.51 -6.67 13.38
CA ARG A 31 -4.87 -5.47 13.92
C ARG A 31 -3.56 -5.81 14.61
N GLN A 32 -2.63 -4.84 14.67
CA GLN A 32 -1.35 -4.95 15.38
C GLN A 32 -0.38 -6.03 14.86
N THR A 33 -0.54 -6.44 13.60
CA THR A 33 0.35 -7.41 12.94
C THR A 33 1.57 -6.77 12.25
N GLY A 34 1.79 -5.48 12.43
CA GLY A 34 2.86 -4.78 11.73
C GLY A 34 2.60 -4.55 10.23
N LYS A 35 1.34 -4.69 9.75
CA LYS A 35 0.98 -4.52 8.33
C LYS A 35 1.46 -3.19 7.75
N SER A 36 1.29 -2.09 8.49
CA SER A 36 1.74 -0.77 8.04
C SER A 36 3.26 -0.69 7.92
N THR A 37 3.99 -1.24 8.88
CA THR A 37 5.47 -1.27 8.86
C THR A 37 5.98 -2.10 7.69
N THR A 38 5.42 -3.29 7.48
CA THR A 38 5.79 -4.18 6.37
C THR A 38 5.52 -3.53 5.02
N SER A 39 4.33 -2.94 4.86
CA SER A 39 3.94 -2.27 3.61
C SER A 39 4.80 -1.05 3.32
N VAL A 40 5.02 -0.19 4.31
CA VAL A 40 5.87 1.00 4.20
C VAL A 40 7.30 0.62 3.83
N SER A 41 7.86 -0.43 4.43
CA SER A 41 9.21 -0.91 4.12
C SER A 41 9.33 -1.38 2.67
N TYR A 42 8.34 -2.12 2.17
CA TYR A 42 8.29 -2.54 0.78
C TYR A 42 8.18 -1.36 -0.19
N LEU A 43 7.27 -0.42 0.07
CA LEU A 43 7.04 0.73 -0.80
C LEU A 43 8.24 1.68 -0.82
N LEU A 44 8.90 1.89 0.32
CA LEU A 44 10.13 2.66 0.39
C LEU A 44 11.25 1.99 -0.40
N HIS A 45 11.47 0.70 -0.22
CA HIS A 45 12.44 -0.08 -1.00
C HIS A 45 12.17 0.08 -2.50
N TYR A 46 10.91 -0.07 -2.91
CA TYR A 46 10.55 0.05 -4.31
C TYR A 46 10.86 1.44 -4.89
N ALA A 47 10.52 2.50 -4.15
CA ALA A 47 10.79 3.89 -4.58
C ALA A 47 12.29 4.23 -4.65
N VAL A 48 13.09 3.67 -3.73
CA VAL A 48 14.54 3.94 -3.68
C VAL A 48 15.30 3.21 -4.78
N PHE A 49 14.91 1.98 -5.09
CA PHE A 49 15.64 1.11 -6.02
C PHE A 49 15.05 1.07 -7.45
N ASN A 50 13.95 1.76 -7.71
CA ASN A 50 13.37 1.89 -9.04
C ASN A 50 13.17 3.36 -9.39
N ASP A 51 13.77 3.79 -10.49
CA ASP A 51 13.67 5.17 -10.95
C ASP A 51 12.26 5.49 -11.50
N SER A 52 11.87 6.76 -11.37
CA SER A 52 10.63 7.30 -11.96
C SER A 52 9.37 6.53 -11.57
N THR A 53 9.31 6.06 -10.34
CA THR A 53 8.18 5.28 -9.81
C THR A 53 7.15 6.17 -9.13
N ASN A 54 5.90 6.11 -9.56
CA ASN A 54 4.77 6.79 -8.93
C ASN A 54 4.02 5.80 -8.02
N ILE A 55 3.94 6.11 -6.73
CA ILE A 55 3.24 5.31 -5.72
C ILE A 55 2.10 6.11 -5.11
N GLY A 56 0.89 5.56 -5.14
CA GLY A 56 -0.26 6.09 -4.44
C GLY A 56 -0.49 5.36 -3.12
N LEU A 57 -0.45 6.09 -2.00
CA LEU A 57 -0.87 5.63 -0.68
C LEU A 57 -2.30 6.12 -0.43
N LEU A 58 -3.27 5.23 -0.51
CA LEU A 58 -4.68 5.57 -0.31
C LEU A 58 -5.23 4.92 0.96
N ALA A 59 -6.02 5.67 1.70
CA ALA A 59 -6.75 5.18 2.86
C ALA A 59 -8.18 5.76 2.87
N ASN A 60 -9.03 5.27 3.77
CA ASN A 60 -10.39 5.80 3.94
C ASN A 60 -10.42 7.29 4.29
N LYS A 61 -9.39 7.78 5.00
CA LYS A 61 -9.21 9.18 5.38
C LYS A 61 -7.84 9.69 4.96
N ALA A 62 -7.78 10.96 4.54
CA ALA A 62 -6.51 11.60 4.18
C ALA A 62 -5.51 11.64 5.35
N ALA A 63 -5.99 11.80 6.58
CA ALA A 63 -5.14 11.76 7.77
C ALA A 63 -4.43 10.41 7.92
N THR A 64 -5.14 9.30 7.75
CA THR A 64 -4.55 7.95 7.81
C THR A 64 -3.49 7.73 6.72
N ALA A 65 -3.76 8.21 5.50
CA ALA A 65 -2.77 8.13 4.41
C ALA A 65 -1.52 8.96 4.71
N ARG A 66 -1.69 10.15 5.29
CA ARG A 66 -0.55 10.99 5.73
C ARG A 66 0.26 10.38 6.85
N ASP A 67 -0.39 9.68 7.78
CA ASP A 67 0.31 8.95 8.85
C ASP A 67 1.20 7.83 8.27
N LEU A 68 0.71 7.11 7.27
CA LEU A 68 1.50 6.11 6.55
C LEU A 68 2.69 6.74 5.84
N LEU A 69 2.48 7.87 5.14
CA LEU A 69 3.56 8.61 4.49
C LEU A 69 4.57 9.10 5.53
N GLY A 70 4.13 9.60 6.68
CA GLY A 70 5.00 10.01 7.78
C GLY A 70 5.89 8.88 8.30
N ARG A 71 5.35 7.67 8.43
CA ARG A 71 6.13 6.47 8.77
C ARG A 71 7.16 6.13 7.70
N LEU A 72 6.80 6.24 6.43
CA LEU A 72 7.70 6.03 5.31
C LEU A 72 8.83 7.06 5.31
N GLN A 73 8.51 8.33 5.57
CA GLN A 73 9.48 9.42 5.70
C GLN A 73 10.46 9.16 6.86
N THR A 74 9.94 8.72 8.01
CA THR A 74 10.79 8.34 9.15
C THR A 74 11.71 7.16 8.79
N ALA A 75 11.20 6.16 8.10
CA ALA A 75 12.01 5.02 7.64
C ALA A 75 13.10 5.48 6.66
N TYR A 76 12.79 6.39 5.74
CA TYR A 76 13.76 6.98 4.81
C TYR A 76 14.89 7.70 5.54
N GLU A 77 14.59 8.52 6.55
CA GLU A 77 15.59 9.25 7.35
C GLU A 77 16.55 8.32 8.09
N ASN A 78 16.12 7.09 8.37
CA ASN A 78 16.91 6.06 9.06
C ASN A 78 17.62 5.09 8.13
N LEU A 79 17.48 5.24 6.80
CA LEU A 79 18.27 4.48 5.85
C LEU A 79 19.77 4.85 5.96
N PRO A 80 20.69 3.89 5.70
CA PRO A 80 22.08 4.21 5.51
C PRO A 80 22.27 5.31 4.47
N LYS A 81 23.22 6.22 4.70
CA LYS A 81 23.44 7.39 3.82
C LYS A 81 23.65 7.01 2.34
N TRP A 82 24.30 5.89 2.07
CA TRP A 82 24.54 5.40 0.71
C TRP A 82 23.24 4.93 0.00
N MET A 83 22.17 4.64 0.74
CA MET A 83 20.85 4.28 0.18
C MET A 83 19.93 5.49 0.00
N GLN A 84 20.22 6.61 0.66
CA GLN A 84 19.37 7.79 0.58
C GLN A 84 19.55 8.49 -0.77
N GLN A 85 18.46 8.59 -1.52
CA GLN A 85 18.37 9.45 -2.70
C GLN A 85 18.26 10.92 -2.26
N GLY A 86 18.63 11.86 -3.10
CA GLY A 86 18.31 13.27 -2.85
C GLY A 86 16.80 13.51 -2.82
N ILE A 87 16.38 14.57 -2.13
CA ILE A 87 14.98 14.92 -1.95
C ILE A 87 14.66 16.17 -2.76
N ILE A 88 13.66 16.08 -3.67
CA ILE A 88 13.13 17.22 -4.41
C ILE A 88 11.99 17.88 -3.64
N SER A 89 11.06 17.10 -3.10
CA SER A 89 9.91 17.58 -2.34
C SER A 89 9.63 16.67 -1.15
N TRP A 90 9.35 17.33 -0.01
CA TRP A 90 9.04 16.65 1.24
C TRP A 90 7.95 17.42 1.97
N ASN A 91 6.75 16.87 2.00
CA ASN A 91 5.65 17.47 2.74
C ASN A 91 4.72 16.40 3.33
N LYS A 92 3.65 16.82 4.02
CA LYS A 92 2.71 15.91 4.69
C LYS A 92 1.87 15.04 3.72
N GLY A 93 1.80 15.40 2.47
CA GLY A 93 0.96 14.71 1.48
C GLY A 93 1.75 14.05 0.36
N SER A 94 3.05 14.37 0.22
CA SER A 94 3.89 13.81 -0.84
C SER A 94 5.36 13.80 -0.51
N LEU A 95 6.08 12.88 -1.14
CA LEU A 95 7.52 12.76 -1.15
C LEU A 95 7.97 12.58 -2.60
N GLU A 96 8.98 13.35 -3.03
CA GLU A 96 9.61 13.22 -4.33
C GLU A 96 11.12 13.10 -4.17
N LEU A 97 11.71 12.07 -4.77
CA LEU A 97 13.13 11.76 -4.74
C LEU A 97 13.83 12.19 -6.05
N GLU A 98 15.14 12.44 -5.99
CA GLU A 98 15.93 12.84 -7.17
C GLU A 98 15.99 11.75 -8.27
N ASN A 99 15.77 10.48 -7.93
CA ASN A 99 15.60 9.43 -8.93
C ASN A 99 14.28 9.50 -9.71
N GLY A 100 13.47 10.55 -9.49
CA GLY A 100 12.19 10.77 -10.15
C GLY A 100 11.01 10.03 -9.51
N SER A 101 11.24 9.25 -8.44
CA SER A 101 10.16 8.54 -7.75
C SER A 101 9.34 9.47 -6.88
N LYS A 102 8.02 9.30 -6.92
CA LYS A 102 7.03 10.10 -6.17
C LYS A 102 6.10 9.22 -5.38
N ILE A 103 5.79 9.63 -4.17
CA ILE A 103 4.81 8.97 -3.30
C ILE A 103 3.78 10.01 -2.90
N LEU A 104 2.50 9.75 -3.22
CA LEU A 104 1.36 10.60 -2.91
C LEU A 104 0.47 9.93 -1.88
N ALA A 105 0.15 10.63 -0.80
CA ALA A 105 -0.82 10.19 0.21
C ALA A 105 -2.15 10.93 0.03
N ALA A 106 -3.24 10.19 -0.16
CA ALA A 106 -4.57 10.76 -0.37
C ALA A 106 -5.67 9.86 0.21
N SER A 107 -6.89 10.40 0.34
CA SER A 107 -8.05 9.56 0.61
C SER A 107 -8.51 8.85 -0.66
N THR A 108 -9.14 7.68 -0.50
CA THR A 108 -9.72 6.91 -1.63
C THR A 108 -10.79 7.71 -2.39
N ALA A 109 -11.43 8.68 -1.73
CA ALA A 109 -12.42 9.58 -2.34
C ALA A 109 -11.81 10.78 -3.09
N ALA A 110 -10.48 10.98 -3.01
CA ALA A 110 -9.86 12.18 -3.54
C ALA A 110 -9.90 12.22 -5.07
N SER A 111 -10.31 13.36 -5.61
CA SER A 111 -10.26 13.62 -7.05
C SER A 111 -8.82 13.68 -7.59
N ALA A 112 -7.85 13.99 -6.71
CA ALA A 112 -6.43 14.06 -7.05
C ALA A 112 -5.84 12.74 -7.60
N VAL A 113 -6.48 11.60 -7.32
CA VAL A 113 -6.05 10.28 -7.82
C VAL A 113 -6.55 10.03 -9.24
N ARG A 114 -7.61 10.73 -9.65
CA ARG A 114 -8.20 10.59 -10.98
C ARG A 114 -7.27 11.21 -12.03
N GLY A 115 -6.97 10.47 -13.08
CA GLY A 115 -6.09 10.92 -14.14
C GLY A 115 -4.59 10.84 -13.84
N MET A 116 -4.19 10.34 -12.68
CA MET A 116 -2.80 10.03 -12.37
C MET A 116 -2.43 8.60 -12.81
N SER A 117 -1.19 8.45 -13.24
CA SER A 117 -0.60 7.16 -13.55
C SER A 117 0.23 6.68 -12.37
N PHE A 118 0.01 5.45 -11.91
CA PHE A 118 0.74 4.85 -10.80
C PHE A 118 1.45 3.56 -11.22
N ASN A 119 2.65 3.33 -10.69
CA ASN A 119 3.34 2.06 -10.77
C ASN A 119 2.87 1.12 -9.66
N ILE A 120 2.60 1.67 -8.47
CA ILE A 120 2.00 0.96 -7.36
C ILE A 120 0.85 1.78 -6.78
N LEU A 121 -0.28 1.13 -6.57
CA LEU A 121 -1.40 1.66 -5.82
C LEU A 121 -1.58 0.83 -4.56
N PHE A 122 -1.37 1.45 -3.40
CA PHE A 122 -1.54 0.83 -2.11
C PHE A 122 -2.81 1.35 -1.44
N LEU A 123 -3.74 0.44 -1.12
CA LEU A 123 -5.02 0.74 -0.48
C LEU A 123 -5.00 0.18 0.95
N ASP A 124 -4.85 1.07 1.93
CA ASP A 124 -4.87 0.69 3.34
C ASP A 124 -6.26 0.76 3.93
N GLU A 125 -6.55 -0.22 4.80
CA GLU A 125 -7.84 -0.36 5.51
C GLU A 125 -9.05 -0.22 4.58
N PHE A 126 -8.97 -0.85 3.42
CA PHE A 126 -9.98 -0.71 2.36
C PHE A 126 -11.38 -1.20 2.79
N ALA A 127 -11.46 -2.15 3.72
CA ALA A 127 -12.73 -2.61 4.28
C ALA A 127 -13.50 -1.52 5.04
N PHE A 128 -12.83 -0.43 5.44
CA PHE A 128 -13.43 0.71 6.13
C PHE A 128 -13.85 1.85 5.19
N VAL A 129 -13.59 1.73 3.91
CA VAL A 129 -14.06 2.68 2.89
C VAL A 129 -15.55 2.48 2.68
N PRO A 130 -16.39 3.54 2.76
CA PRO A 130 -17.82 3.42 2.49
C PRO A 130 -18.09 2.80 1.12
N ASN A 131 -19.10 1.92 1.02
CA ASN A 131 -19.38 1.17 -0.20
C ASN A 131 -19.54 2.06 -1.44
N HIS A 132 -20.26 3.17 -1.34
CA HIS A 132 -20.46 4.09 -2.47
C HIS A 132 -19.17 4.73 -2.96
N ILE A 133 -18.18 4.96 -2.07
CA ILE A 133 -16.85 5.46 -2.43
C ILE A 133 -16.02 4.34 -3.06
N ALA A 134 -16.05 3.14 -2.48
CA ALA A 134 -15.35 1.97 -3.02
C ALA A 134 -15.86 1.63 -4.42
N ASP A 135 -17.16 1.58 -4.62
CA ASP A 135 -17.79 1.31 -5.90
C ASP A 135 -17.43 2.39 -6.94
N SER A 136 -17.47 3.67 -6.56
CA SER A 136 -17.06 4.79 -7.42
C SER A 136 -15.58 4.72 -7.78
N PHE A 137 -14.72 4.37 -6.82
CA PHE A 137 -13.29 4.20 -7.05
C PHE A 137 -13.02 3.09 -8.06
N PHE A 138 -13.60 1.92 -7.88
CA PHE A 138 -13.42 0.80 -8.80
C PHE A 138 -14.04 1.04 -10.18
N ALA A 139 -15.11 1.82 -10.28
CA ALA A 139 -15.72 2.16 -11.56
C ALA A 139 -14.92 3.22 -12.34
N SER A 140 -14.33 4.21 -11.67
CA SER A 140 -13.76 5.39 -12.34
C SER A 140 -12.23 5.44 -12.33
N VAL A 141 -11.58 4.96 -11.30
CA VAL A 141 -10.12 5.06 -11.11
C VAL A 141 -9.43 3.76 -11.49
N TYR A 142 -9.97 2.65 -11.06
CA TYR A 142 -9.38 1.33 -11.25
C TYR A 142 -9.14 0.97 -12.73
N PRO A 143 -10.06 1.20 -13.67
CA PRO A 143 -9.81 0.90 -15.08
C PRO A 143 -8.62 1.69 -15.66
N THR A 144 -8.46 2.95 -15.26
CA THR A 144 -7.34 3.79 -15.69
C THR A 144 -6.00 3.26 -15.17
N ILE A 145 -5.98 2.77 -13.93
CA ILE A 145 -4.79 2.20 -13.29
C ILE A 145 -4.43 0.86 -13.92
N THR A 146 -5.42 0.01 -14.15
CA THR A 146 -5.21 -1.36 -14.65
C THR A 146 -4.96 -1.43 -16.16
N SER A 147 -5.22 -0.36 -16.91
CA SER A 147 -4.87 -0.26 -18.33
C SER A 147 -3.34 -0.30 -18.56
N GLY A 148 -2.55 0.12 -17.59
CA GLY A 148 -1.10 -0.07 -17.57
C GLY A 148 -0.75 -1.55 -17.39
N LYS A 149 0.20 -2.07 -18.20
CA LYS A 149 0.59 -3.51 -18.14
C LYS A 149 1.39 -3.88 -16.89
N SER A 150 1.95 -2.91 -16.17
CA SER A 150 2.90 -3.13 -15.06
C SER A 150 2.44 -2.59 -13.71
N THR A 151 1.30 -1.90 -13.64
CA THR A 151 0.81 -1.32 -12.39
C THR A 151 0.45 -2.40 -11.38
N LYS A 152 1.02 -2.29 -10.18
CA LYS A 152 0.69 -3.15 -9.04
C LYS A 152 -0.43 -2.53 -8.22
N VAL A 153 -1.36 -3.34 -7.76
CA VAL A 153 -2.38 -2.95 -6.77
C VAL A 153 -2.26 -3.83 -5.55
N ILE A 154 -2.10 -3.21 -4.40
CA ILE A 154 -1.97 -3.88 -3.11
C ILE A 154 -3.07 -3.37 -2.20
N ILE A 155 -4.00 -4.26 -1.85
CA ILE A 155 -5.11 -3.96 -0.94
C ILE A 155 -4.85 -4.68 0.38
N VAL A 156 -4.79 -3.94 1.46
CA VAL A 156 -4.58 -4.49 2.80
C VAL A 156 -5.68 -4.00 3.72
N SER A 157 -6.31 -4.89 4.46
CA SER A 157 -7.32 -4.50 5.42
C SER A 157 -7.51 -5.51 6.55
N THR A 158 -7.96 -4.99 7.68
CA THR A 158 -8.68 -5.78 8.68
C THR A 158 -10.10 -6.02 8.16
N PRO A 159 -10.67 -7.22 8.29
CA PRO A 159 -12.05 -7.50 7.88
C PRO A 159 -13.05 -6.59 8.59
N HIS A 160 -14.04 -6.09 7.88
CA HIS A 160 -15.10 -5.23 8.43
C HIS A 160 -16.42 -5.43 7.69
N GLY A 161 -17.17 -6.48 8.02
CA GLY A 161 -18.46 -6.78 7.44
C GLY A 161 -18.45 -7.25 5.98
N MET A 162 -19.62 -7.42 5.39
CA MET A 162 -19.83 -7.89 4.01
C MET A 162 -19.87 -6.69 3.04
N ASN A 163 -18.72 -6.09 2.77
CA ASN A 163 -18.56 -4.91 1.93
C ASN A 163 -17.82 -5.23 0.61
N HIS A 164 -17.36 -4.19 -0.09
CA HIS A 164 -16.61 -4.34 -1.33
C HIS A 164 -15.31 -5.15 -1.14
N PHE A 165 -14.58 -4.93 -0.03
CA PHE A 165 -13.40 -5.71 0.30
C PHE A 165 -13.73 -7.20 0.49
N TYR A 166 -14.82 -7.53 1.18
CA TYR A 166 -15.28 -8.90 1.36
C TYR A 166 -15.56 -9.58 0.02
N ARG A 167 -16.26 -8.89 -0.89
CA ARG A 167 -16.56 -9.44 -2.24
C ARG A 167 -15.29 -9.72 -3.02
N LEU A 168 -14.34 -8.77 -3.05
CA LEU A 168 -13.04 -8.96 -3.71
C LEU A 168 -12.25 -10.12 -3.10
N TRP A 169 -12.23 -10.21 -1.78
CA TRP A 169 -11.55 -11.28 -1.06
C TRP A 169 -12.14 -12.65 -1.40
N HIS A 170 -13.45 -12.77 -1.31
CA HIS A 170 -14.15 -14.02 -1.59
C HIS A 170 -13.97 -14.49 -3.04
N ASP A 171 -14.00 -13.56 -3.98
CA ASP A 171 -13.74 -13.88 -5.38
C ASP A 171 -12.27 -14.26 -5.62
N ALA A 172 -11.33 -13.65 -4.91
CA ALA A 172 -9.92 -14.02 -4.96
C ALA A 172 -9.68 -15.44 -4.44
N GLU A 173 -10.28 -15.81 -3.30
CA GLU A 173 -10.20 -17.17 -2.76
C GLU A 173 -10.75 -18.23 -3.73
N LYS A 174 -11.75 -17.89 -4.51
CA LYS A 174 -12.37 -18.76 -5.51
C LYS A 174 -11.69 -18.70 -6.90
N GLY A 175 -10.64 -17.92 -7.05
CA GLY A 175 -9.96 -17.72 -8.33
C GLY A 175 -10.82 -17.01 -9.39
N LYS A 176 -11.83 -16.23 -8.97
CA LYS A 176 -12.74 -15.50 -9.87
C LYS A 176 -12.24 -14.13 -10.29
N ASN A 177 -11.19 -13.63 -9.67
CA ASN A 177 -10.51 -12.39 -10.06
C ASN A 177 -9.00 -12.61 -10.13
N GLU A 178 -8.26 -11.57 -10.54
CA GLU A 178 -6.81 -11.64 -10.70
C GLU A 178 -6.02 -11.42 -9.41
N TYR A 179 -6.70 -11.19 -8.28
CA TYR A 179 -6.03 -10.93 -7.00
C TYR A 179 -5.47 -12.20 -6.38
N THR A 180 -4.23 -12.11 -5.88
CA THR A 180 -3.60 -13.12 -5.05
C THR A 180 -4.00 -12.87 -3.59
N PRO A 181 -4.79 -13.75 -2.95
CA PRO A 181 -5.22 -13.57 -1.58
C PRO A 181 -4.11 -13.99 -0.61
N THR A 182 -3.93 -13.20 0.44
CA THR A 182 -3.07 -13.53 1.59
C THR A 182 -3.87 -13.35 2.86
N ASP A 183 -4.05 -14.44 3.60
CA ASP A 183 -4.65 -14.44 4.93
C ASP A 183 -3.54 -14.60 5.97
N VAL A 184 -3.44 -13.64 6.88
CA VAL A 184 -2.55 -13.74 8.03
C VAL A 184 -3.41 -13.99 9.26
N HIS A 185 -3.23 -15.16 9.87
CA HIS A 185 -3.94 -15.52 11.07
C HIS A 185 -3.24 -14.91 12.30
N TRP A 186 -4.01 -14.55 13.34
CA TRP A 186 -3.45 -13.96 14.56
C TRP A 186 -2.41 -14.88 15.25
N SER A 187 -2.52 -16.20 15.08
CA SER A 187 -1.56 -17.17 15.64
C SER A 187 -0.19 -17.15 14.97
N GLU A 188 -0.06 -16.54 13.79
CA GLU A 188 1.21 -16.36 13.09
C GLU A 188 1.99 -15.15 13.60
N VAL A 189 1.34 -14.31 14.40
CA VAL A 189 1.92 -13.09 14.95
C VAL A 189 2.55 -13.42 16.30
N PRO A 190 3.88 -13.28 16.44
CA PRO A 190 4.54 -13.48 17.72
C PRO A 190 3.99 -12.52 18.78
N GLY A 191 3.68 -13.04 19.96
CA GLY A 191 3.12 -12.31 21.10
C GLY A 191 4.15 -11.42 21.81
#